data_cfc9e67883ee80ca55de1bb106ea077d
#
_entry.id   cfc9e67883ee80ca55de1bb106ea077d
#
_cell.length_a   1.000
_cell.length_b   1.000
_cell.length_c   1.000
_cell.angle_alpha   90.00
_cell.angle_beta   90.00
_cell.angle_gamma   90.00
#
_symmetry.space_group_name_H-M   'P 1'
#
loop_
_entity.id
_entity.type
_entity.pdbx_description
1 polymer ?
#
loop_
_entity_poly.entity_id
_entity_poly.type
_entity_poly.pdbx_seq_one_letter_code
_entity_poly.pdbx_strand_id
1 'polypeptide(L)'
;MIPLKTKEETLELMYSKWTPQPAAEKVSIYECLGRVLAEDVYAEYNIPVVRSSAMDGIAVKSSAFFDEESGEEKVPDTEKWVLGKDYVRADTGDDFDDAFDAVIAVEMTELLENGGVKLHLDRPAGPGPRGKNGDGPFKVRKNVNVRPAGSSVKKGTLLAAKGTWIRPEDIAAIAMGGKSEFDVVKKPVVSFIPTGSELVPAGADLQRGQNFNSNGPMVKAMLQQMGAEPHIMPIVKDKKSDLRAALEKAIASSDIIVINGGSSKGEEDFNTRMLDEMGELLSHGVAAVPGRPMGFAIINGKPVINTSGPAIACFHGMKWCISSLVNRALGIEKQPVCRRTVILAEDIHTPPAMARLIRLNVEETENGPVARQPEGNGGMPETMHTNAMFMSEKGKSLYPAGSTVEVEIRIL
;
A
#
# COMPACT_ATOMS: atom_id res chain seq x y z
N MET A 1 -3.85 -38.86 17.39
CA MET A 1 -3.24 -37.53 17.15
C MET A 1 -4.35 -36.58 16.76
N ILE A 2 -4.52 -35.45 17.46
CA ILE A 2 -5.47 -34.41 17.08
C ILE A 2 -4.99 -33.84 15.74
N PRO A 3 -5.84 -33.75 14.69
CA PRO A 3 -5.42 -33.23 13.41
C PRO A 3 -5.00 -31.76 13.55
N LEU A 4 -3.89 -31.38 12.88
CA LEU A 4 -3.42 -30.01 12.87
C LEU A 4 -4.45 -29.11 12.19
N LYS A 5 -4.69 -27.96 12.80
CA LYS A 5 -5.54 -26.91 12.22
C LYS A 5 -4.89 -26.33 10.97
N THR A 6 -5.69 -25.88 10.02
CA THR A 6 -5.20 -25.06 8.91
C THR A 6 -4.79 -23.67 9.40
N LYS A 7 -4.20 -22.86 8.51
CA LYS A 7 -3.89 -21.45 8.82
C LYS A 7 -5.16 -20.65 9.09
N GLU A 8 -6.17 -20.87 8.27
CA GLU A 8 -7.48 -20.24 8.33
C GLU A 8 -8.18 -20.56 9.66
N GLU A 9 -8.31 -21.86 10.00
CA GLU A 9 -8.88 -22.31 11.27
C GLU A 9 -8.13 -21.74 12.49
N THR A 10 -6.80 -21.62 12.37
CA THR A 10 -5.96 -21.05 13.45
C THR A 10 -6.22 -19.57 13.62
N LEU A 11 -6.31 -18.80 12.51
CA LEU A 11 -6.61 -17.36 12.55
C LEU A 11 -8.04 -17.10 13.06
N GLU A 12 -9.03 -17.87 12.63
CA GLU A 12 -10.41 -17.77 13.12
C GLU A 12 -10.47 -17.97 14.64
N LEU A 13 -9.74 -18.97 15.15
CA LEU A 13 -9.65 -19.22 16.60
C LEU A 13 -8.99 -18.03 17.33
N MET A 14 -7.89 -17.50 16.80
CA MET A 14 -7.26 -16.30 17.35
C MET A 14 -8.23 -15.10 17.35
N TYR A 15 -8.94 -14.88 16.25
CA TYR A 15 -9.89 -13.78 16.09
C TYR A 15 -11.12 -13.91 17.00
N SER A 16 -11.54 -15.10 17.34
CA SER A 16 -12.63 -15.32 18.30
C SER A 16 -12.28 -14.91 19.73
N LYS A 17 -10.97 -14.86 20.03
CA LYS A 17 -10.44 -14.56 21.37
C LYS A 17 -9.79 -13.18 21.47
N TRP A 18 -9.53 -12.53 20.34
CA TRP A 18 -8.85 -11.24 20.30
C TRP A 18 -9.53 -10.26 19.35
N THR A 19 -10.01 -9.18 19.93
CA THR A 19 -10.64 -8.07 19.21
C THR A 19 -9.91 -6.78 19.56
N PRO A 20 -8.93 -6.34 18.74
CA PRO A 20 -8.23 -5.10 18.98
C PRO A 20 -9.18 -3.90 18.88
N GLN A 21 -8.86 -2.84 19.62
CA GLN A 21 -9.53 -1.56 19.52
C GLN A 21 -8.55 -0.57 18.89
N PRO A 22 -8.64 -0.31 17.58
CA PRO A 22 -7.73 0.60 16.90
C PRO A 22 -7.84 2.01 17.53
N ALA A 23 -6.74 2.53 18.05
CA ALA A 23 -6.63 3.92 18.47
C ALA A 23 -6.27 4.80 17.27
N ALA A 24 -6.68 6.07 17.29
CA ALA A 24 -6.30 7.04 16.27
C ALA A 24 -5.17 7.95 16.79
N GLU A 25 -4.39 8.47 15.86
CA GLU A 25 -3.41 9.52 16.09
C GLU A 25 -3.37 10.47 14.89
N LYS A 26 -3.08 11.74 15.14
CA LYS A 26 -2.96 12.75 14.09
C LYS A 26 -1.58 12.70 13.45
N VAL A 27 -1.54 12.75 12.12
CA VAL A 27 -0.28 12.78 11.36
C VAL A 27 -0.30 13.89 10.31
N SER A 28 0.90 14.41 10.02
CA SER A 28 1.11 15.30 8.90
C SER A 28 0.98 14.55 7.57
N ILE A 29 0.51 15.25 6.52
CA ILE A 29 0.44 14.71 5.15
C ILE A 29 1.79 14.25 4.62
N TYR A 30 2.90 14.79 5.12
CA TYR A 30 4.26 14.37 4.74
C TYR A 30 4.74 13.09 5.42
N GLU A 31 4.01 12.59 6.45
CA GLU A 31 4.39 11.42 7.25
C GLU A 31 3.35 10.29 7.18
N CYS A 32 2.35 10.43 6.31
CA CYS A 32 1.19 9.54 6.28
C CYS A 32 1.33 8.32 5.34
N LEU A 33 2.38 8.24 4.52
CA LEU A 33 2.58 7.13 3.60
C LEU A 33 2.55 5.77 4.33
N GLY A 34 1.76 4.82 3.81
CA GLY A 34 1.64 3.50 4.40
C GLY A 34 0.92 3.48 5.76
N ARG A 35 0.20 4.55 6.12
CA ARG A 35 -0.72 4.59 7.26
C ARG A 35 -2.13 4.18 6.80
N VAL A 36 -2.99 3.87 7.75
CA VAL A 36 -4.40 3.56 7.50
C VAL A 36 -5.26 4.71 8.03
N LEU A 37 -6.15 5.23 7.20
CA LEU A 37 -7.07 6.30 7.63
C LEU A 37 -8.01 5.84 8.74
N ALA A 38 -8.10 6.62 9.82
CA ALA A 38 -9.01 6.37 10.94
C ALA A 38 -10.42 6.95 10.70
N GLU A 39 -10.54 7.87 9.75
CA GLU A 39 -11.78 8.56 9.37
C GLU A 39 -11.83 8.82 7.86
N ASP A 40 -13.02 9.18 7.36
CA ASP A 40 -13.19 9.65 5.99
C ASP A 40 -12.58 11.04 5.82
N VAL A 41 -11.86 11.27 4.72
CA VAL A 41 -11.24 12.56 4.40
C VAL A 41 -11.99 13.21 3.24
N TYR A 42 -12.51 14.42 3.49
CA TYR A 42 -13.29 15.20 2.53
C TYR A 42 -12.55 16.47 2.12
N ALA A 43 -12.79 16.93 0.88
CA ALA A 43 -12.28 18.19 0.39
C ALA A 43 -12.87 19.40 1.13
N GLU A 44 -12.03 20.33 1.57
CA GLU A 44 -12.44 21.55 2.28
C GLU A 44 -12.82 22.69 1.34
N TYR A 45 -12.30 22.68 0.12
CA TYR A 45 -12.48 23.73 -0.86
C TYR A 45 -12.91 23.19 -2.22
N ASN A 46 -13.49 24.06 -3.04
CA ASN A 46 -13.55 23.86 -4.49
C ASN A 46 -12.17 24.08 -5.08
N ILE A 47 -11.76 23.29 -6.04
CA ILE A 47 -10.50 23.47 -6.77
C ILE A 47 -10.81 23.44 -8.28
N PRO A 48 -10.55 24.51 -9.01
CA PRO A 48 -10.17 25.84 -8.52
C PRO A 48 -11.27 26.47 -7.65
N VAL A 49 -10.89 27.40 -6.78
CA VAL A 49 -11.83 28.08 -5.84
C VAL A 49 -12.84 28.93 -6.61
N VAL A 50 -12.36 29.63 -7.64
CA VAL A 50 -13.14 30.40 -8.62
C VAL A 50 -12.94 29.81 -10.00
N ARG A 51 -13.66 30.29 -11.02
CA ARG A 51 -13.34 29.91 -12.40
C ARG A 51 -11.93 30.36 -12.77
N SER A 52 -11.26 29.64 -13.65
CA SER A 52 -9.88 29.93 -14.03
C SER A 52 -9.60 29.63 -15.49
N SER A 53 -8.51 30.15 -16.02
CA SER A 53 -8.05 29.81 -17.37
C SER A 53 -7.65 28.33 -17.46
N ALA A 54 -8.06 27.67 -18.53
CA ALA A 54 -7.63 26.30 -18.83
C ALA A 54 -6.35 26.26 -19.67
N MET A 55 -5.92 27.39 -20.25
CA MET A 55 -4.79 27.53 -21.18
C MET A 55 -4.07 28.86 -20.95
N ASP A 56 -2.82 28.93 -21.34
CA ASP A 56 -2.09 30.19 -21.42
C ASP A 56 -2.61 30.97 -22.62
N GLY A 57 -2.85 32.30 -22.45
CA GLY A 57 -3.36 33.11 -23.53
C GLY A 57 -3.95 34.42 -23.07
N ILE A 58 -5.08 34.80 -23.67
CA ILE A 58 -5.80 36.04 -23.33
C ILE A 58 -7.27 35.71 -22.97
N ALA A 59 -7.75 36.27 -21.88
CA ALA A 59 -9.16 36.29 -21.55
C ALA A 59 -9.88 37.43 -22.27
N VAL A 60 -11.02 37.14 -22.89
CA VAL A 60 -11.79 38.05 -23.75
C VAL A 60 -13.27 37.98 -23.42
N LYS A 61 -14.04 38.92 -23.90
CA LYS A 61 -15.52 38.91 -23.87
C LYS A 61 -16.03 38.11 -25.06
N SER A 62 -16.69 36.99 -24.83
CA SER A 62 -17.27 36.17 -25.92
C SER A 62 -18.29 36.95 -26.77
N SER A 63 -18.99 37.90 -26.15
CA SER A 63 -19.96 38.79 -26.82
C SER A 63 -19.34 39.68 -27.93
N ALA A 64 -18.02 39.82 -27.96
CA ALA A 64 -17.33 40.47 -29.07
C ALA A 64 -17.31 39.61 -30.34
N PHE A 65 -17.44 38.30 -30.21
CA PHE A 65 -17.37 37.32 -31.31
C PHE A 65 -18.72 36.69 -31.66
N PHE A 66 -19.64 36.71 -30.73
CA PHE A 66 -20.93 36.02 -30.87
C PHE A 66 -22.02 36.75 -30.08
N ASP A 67 -23.15 36.91 -30.71
CA ASP A 67 -24.36 37.44 -30.08
C ASP A 67 -25.24 36.27 -29.67
N GLU A 68 -25.47 36.07 -28.36
CA GLU A 68 -26.24 34.95 -27.84
C GLU A 68 -27.75 35.09 -28.16
N GLU A 69 -28.28 36.30 -28.30
CA GLU A 69 -29.71 36.51 -28.56
C GLU A 69 -30.07 36.31 -30.03
N SER A 70 -29.28 36.89 -30.96
CA SER A 70 -29.48 36.79 -32.40
C SER A 70 -28.89 35.52 -33.03
N GLY A 71 -27.90 34.89 -32.36
CA GLY A 71 -27.11 33.78 -32.90
C GLY A 71 -26.08 34.23 -33.95
N GLU A 72 -25.82 35.51 -34.06
CA GLU A 72 -24.97 36.12 -35.11
C GLU A 72 -23.48 36.06 -34.74
N GLU A 73 -22.64 35.65 -35.68
CA GLU A 73 -21.18 35.67 -35.54
C GLU A 73 -20.68 37.08 -35.88
N LYS A 74 -19.76 37.61 -35.05
CA LYS A 74 -19.12 38.90 -35.17
C LYS A 74 -17.62 38.73 -35.40
N VAL A 75 -17.03 39.66 -36.14
CA VAL A 75 -15.58 39.74 -36.36
C VAL A 75 -15.08 41.05 -35.76
N PRO A 76 -14.53 41.03 -34.53
CA PRO A 76 -14.04 42.22 -33.89
C PRO A 76 -12.72 42.72 -34.53
N ASP A 77 -12.51 44.03 -34.53
CA ASP A 77 -11.24 44.63 -34.92
C ASP A 77 -10.24 44.54 -33.73
N THR A 78 -9.62 43.39 -33.59
CA THR A 78 -8.77 43.04 -32.43
C THR A 78 -7.41 43.77 -32.46
N GLU A 79 -6.99 44.28 -33.63
CA GLU A 79 -5.75 45.05 -33.76
C GLU A 79 -5.80 46.41 -33.04
N LYS A 80 -7.02 46.86 -32.71
CA LYS A 80 -7.29 48.06 -31.91
C LYS A 80 -7.62 47.79 -30.44
N TRP A 81 -7.56 46.56 -30.03
CA TRP A 81 -7.87 46.21 -28.64
C TRP A 81 -6.88 46.78 -27.64
N VAL A 82 -7.37 47.09 -26.45
CA VAL A 82 -6.60 47.68 -25.35
C VAL A 82 -6.54 46.69 -24.19
N LEU A 83 -5.33 46.39 -23.75
CA LEU A 83 -5.06 45.57 -22.57
C LEU A 83 -5.77 46.18 -21.34
N GLY A 84 -6.44 45.30 -20.56
CA GLY A 84 -7.21 45.68 -19.36
C GLY A 84 -8.64 46.14 -19.66
N LYS A 85 -9.00 46.42 -20.92
CA LYS A 85 -10.34 46.84 -21.35
C LYS A 85 -11.02 45.79 -22.23
N ASP A 86 -10.37 45.38 -23.29
CA ASP A 86 -10.89 44.48 -24.31
C ASP A 86 -10.40 43.03 -24.11
N TYR A 87 -9.22 42.88 -23.52
CA TYR A 87 -8.61 41.64 -23.12
C TYR A 87 -7.70 41.75 -21.91
N VAL A 88 -7.43 40.67 -21.23
CA VAL A 88 -6.38 40.52 -20.20
C VAL A 88 -5.54 39.28 -20.48
N ARG A 89 -4.28 39.24 -20.02
CA ARG A 89 -3.49 38.02 -20.05
C ARG A 89 -4.01 37.08 -19.01
N ALA A 90 -4.03 35.82 -19.31
CA ALA A 90 -4.46 34.75 -18.41
C ALA A 90 -3.62 33.48 -18.67
N ASP A 91 -2.79 33.12 -17.72
CA ASP A 91 -2.05 31.87 -17.77
C ASP A 91 -2.88 30.71 -17.20
N THR A 92 -2.47 29.48 -17.47
CA THR A 92 -3.19 28.28 -17.02
C THR A 92 -3.34 28.28 -15.49
N GLY A 93 -4.57 28.29 -15.02
CA GLY A 93 -4.91 28.30 -13.59
C GLY A 93 -5.20 29.71 -13.05
N ASP A 94 -4.90 30.78 -13.81
CA ASP A 94 -5.17 32.14 -13.38
C ASP A 94 -6.67 32.42 -13.28
N ASP A 95 -7.03 33.15 -12.22
CA ASP A 95 -8.29 33.86 -12.14
C ASP A 95 -8.20 35.18 -13.00
N PHE A 96 -9.29 35.59 -13.57
CA PHE A 96 -9.40 36.80 -14.34
C PHE A 96 -10.76 37.50 -14.11
N ASP A 97 -10.81 38.78 -14.34
CA ASP A 97 -11.99 39.63 -14.10
C ASP A 97 -13.26 39.03 -14.73
N ASP A 98 -14.36 39.05 -14.00
CA ASP A 98 -15.67 38.52 -14.42
C ASP A 98 -16.24 39.20 -15.67
N ALA A 99 -15.72 40.35 -16.08
CA ALA A 99 -16.07 40.99 -17.35
C ALA A 99 -15.63 40.17 -18.58
N PHE A 100 -14.67 39.23 -18.42
CA PHE A 100 -14.20 38.32 -19.46
C PHE A 100 -14.73 36.93 -19.20
N ASP A 101 -15.10 36.21 -20.22
CA ASP A 101 -15.79 34.89 -20.07
C ASP A 101 -15.32 33.81 -21.04
N ALA A 102 -14.26 34.08 -21.81
CA ALA A 102 -13.65 33.15 -22.74
C ALA A 102 -12.14 33.33 -22.78
N VAL A 103 -11.37 32.27 -23.05
CA VAL A 103 -9.91 32.33 -23.20
C VAL A 103 -9.51 31.85 -24.60
N ILE A 104 -8.70 32.67 -25.29
CA ILE A 104 -8.06 32.33 -26.56
C ILE A 104 -6.60 31.96 -26.25
N ALA A 105 -6.20 30.74 -26.68
CA ALA A 105 -4.89 30.18 -26.41
C ALA A 105 -3.77 31.04 -27.03
N VAL A 106 -2.60 31.07 -26.38
CA VAL A 106 -1.44 31.88 -26.82
C VAL A 106 -1.00 31.52 -28.23
N GLU A 107 -1.14 30.27 -28.67
CA GLU A 107 -0.79 29.82 -30.02
C GLU A 107 -1.68 30.41 -31.11
N MET A 108 -2.82 30.97 -30.72
CA MET A 108 -3.81 31.63 -31.61
C MET A 108 -3.72 33.15 -31.54
N THR A 109 -2.75 33.72 -30.80
CA THR A 109 -2.62 35.15 -30.54
C THR A 109 -1.25 35.65 -30.91
N GLU A 110 -1.18 36.85 -31.49
CA GLU A 110 0.03 37.60 -31.75
C GLU A 110 -0.17 38.98 -31.20
N LEU A 111 0.63 39.36 -30.17
CA LEU A 111 0.57 40.68 -29.56
C LEU A 111 1.31 41.68 -30.46
N LEU A 112 0.64 42.78 -30.83
CA LEU A 112 1.18 43.84 -31.67
C LEU A 112 1.91 44.86 -30.83
N GLU A 113 2.85 45.61 -31.44
CA GLU A 113 3.61 46.68 -30.77
C GLU A 113 2.72 47.81 -30.23
N ASN A 114 1.58 48.07 -30.88
CA ASN A 114 0.58 49.04 -30.43
C ASN A 114 -0.29 48.57 -29.27
N GLY A 115 -0.10 47.35 -28.76
CA GLY A 115 -0.90 46.73 -27.72
C GLY A 115 -2.18 46.01 -28.21
N GLY A 116 -2.45 46.04 -29.50
CA GLY A 116 -3.51 45.25 -30.13
C GLY A 116 -3.16 43.77 -30.22
N VAL A 117 -4.11 42.96 -30.65
CA VAL A 117 -3.95 41.50 -30.78
C VAL A 117 -4.35 41.06 -32.18
N LYS A 118 -3.49 40.36 -32.88
CA LYS A 118 -3.86 39.61 -34.08
C LYS A 118 -4.25 38.22 -33.76
N LEU A 119 -5.42 37.76 -34.20
CA LEU A 119 -5.95 36.44 -33.92
C LEU A 119 -5.82 35.53 -35.14
N HIS A 120 -5.47 34.27 -34.89
CA HIS A 120 -5.33 33.17 -35.84
C HIS A 120 -6.37 32.07 -35.58
N LEU A 121 -7.67 32.41 -35.66
CA LEU A 121 -8.80 31.51 -35.34
C LEU A 121 -9.12 30.49 -36.44
N ASP A 122 -8.50 30.61 -37.60
CA ASP A 122 -8.55 29.62 -38.70
C ASP A 122 -7.78 28.32 -38.41
N ARG A 123 -6.90 28.38 -37.44
CA ARG A 123 -6.18 27.17 -36.98
C ARG A 123 -7.13 26.21 -36.31
N PRO A 124 -6.97 24.88 -36.56
CA PRO A 124 -7.78 23.91 -35.83
C PRO A 124 -7.53 24.05 -34.33
N ALA A 125 -8.62 24.02 -33.56
CA ALA A 125 -8.53 23.90 -32.12
C ALA A 125 -7.66 22.67 -31.81
N GLY A 126 -6.52 22.85 -31.12
CA GLY A 126 -5.69 21.74 -30.67
C GLY A 126 -6.50 20.73 -29.87
N PRO A 127 -5.93 19.57 -29.49
CA PRO A 127 -6.65 18.54 -28.74
C PRO A 127 -7.21 19.15 -27.45
N GLY A 128 -8.52 19.43 -27.47
CA GLY A 128 -9.24 19.93 -26.31
C GLY A 128 -9.24 18.92 -25.15
N PRO A 129 -9.53 19.34 -23.91
CA PRO A 129 -9.70 18.44 -22.80
C PRO A 129 -10.73 17.37 -23.17
N ARG A 130 -10.33 16.10 -23.25
CA ARG A 130 -11.09 14.90 -23.64
C ARG A 130 -11.08 14.51 -25.13
N GLY A 131 -10.08 14.92 -25.93
CA GLY A 131 -9.89 14.39 -27.29
C GLY A 131 -11.02 14.67 -28.29
N LYS A 132 -11.88 15.64 -28.03
CA LYS A 132 -12.86 16.14 -28.99
C LYS A 132 -12.19 17.22 -29.84
N ASN A 133 -11.50 16.80 -30.90
CA ASN A 133 -11.06 17.69 -31.95
C ASN A 133 -12.29 18.17 -32.72
N GLY A 134 -12.53 19.49 -32.70
CA GLY A 134 -13.42 20.09 -33.67
C GLY A 134 -12.65 20.24 -35.00
N ASP A 135 -13.10 19.59 -36.05
CA ASP A 135 -12.51 19.66 -37.40
C ASP A 135 -12.77 21.03 -38.09
N GLY A 136 -12.88 22.10 -37.35
CA GLY A 136 -13.20 23.42 -37.87
C GLY A 136 -12.44 24.56 -37.19
N PRO A 137 -12.60 25.80 -37.72
CA PRO A 137 -11.99 26.98 -37.12
C PRO A 137 -12.44 27.15 -35.67
N PHE A 138 -11.53 27.66 -34.83
CA PHE A 138 -11.80 27.90 -33.43
C PHE A 138 -12.86 28.97 -33.24
N LYS A 139 -13.91 28.63 -32.48
CA LYS A 139 -15.01 29.54 -32.20
C LYS A 139 -14.96 30.03 -30.76
N VAL A 140 -14.85 31.37 -30.60
CA VAL A 140 -14.89 31.97 -29.28
C VAL A 140 -16.34 32.03 -28.81
N ARG A 141 -16.64 31.21 -27.81
CA ARG A 141 -17.96 31.11 -27.15
C ARG A 141 -17.76 31.30 -25.65
N LYS A 142 -18.81 31.63 -24.96
CA LYS A 142 -18.85 31.75 -23.51
C LYS A 142 -18.29 30.49 -22.84
N ASN A 143 -17.41 30.66 -21.88
CA ASN A 143 -16.72 29.61 -21.14
C ASN A 143 -15.77 28.70 -21.96
N VAL A 144 -15.46 29.05 -23.23
CA VAL A 144 -14.43 28.31 -23.97
C VAL A 144 -13.09 28.49 -23.28
N ASN A 145 -12.35 27.39 -23.03
CA ASN A 145 -11.09 27.34 -22.30
C ASN A 145 -11.16 27.96 -20.88
N VAL A 146 -12.33 27.98 -20.26
CA VAL A 146 -12.51 28.39 -18.87
C VAL A 146 -12.86 27.17 -18.02
N ARG A 147 -12.13 26.94 -16.96
CA ARG A 147 -12.42 25.90 -15.96
C ARG A 147 -13.42 26.45 -14.95
N PRO A 148 -14.57 25.82 -14.75
CA PRO A 148 -15.49 26.20 -13.68
C PRO A 148 -14.88 25.99 -12.29
N ALA A 149 -15.34 26.78 -11.32
CA ALA A 149 -15.03 26.53 -9.92
C ALA A 149 -15.39 25.08 -9.54
N GLY A 150 -14.50 24.41 -8.83
CA GLY A 150 -14.69 23.01 -8.40
C GLY A 150 -14.63 21.97 -9.52
N SER A 151 -14.14 22.33 -10.71
CA SER A 151 -14.05 21.37 -11.82
C SER A 151 -13.05 20.24 -11.62
N SER A 152 -12.02 20.45 -10.79
CA SER A 152 -11.07 19.40 -10.39
C SER A 152 -11.55 18.67 -9.14
N VAL A 153 -11.92 19.42 -8.10
CA VAL A 153 -12.44 18.87 -6.83
C VAL A 153 -13.52 19.80 -6.30
N LYS A 154 -14.67 19.27 -5.94
CA LYS A 154 -15.73 20.04 -5.26
C LYS A 154 -15.58 19.92 -3.76
N LYS A 155 -15.82 21.00 -3.03
CA LYS A 155 -15.94 20.98 -1.57
C LYS A 155 -16.91 19.87 -1.12
N GLY A 156 -16.52 19.09 -0.12
CA GLY A 156 -17.30 17.97 0.40
C GLY A 156 -17.18 16.67 -0.42
N THR A 157 -16.35 16.64 -1.47
CA THR A 157 -16.03 15.38 -2.16
C THR A 157 -15.23 14.46 -1.23
N LEU A 158 -15.63 13.20 -1.12
CA LEU A 158 -14.85 12.18 -0.43
C LEU A 158 -13.57 11.92 -1.23
N LEU A 159 -12.41 12.19 -0.62
CA LEU A 159 -11.09 12.02 -1.22
C LEU A 159 -10.50 10.64 -0.91
N ALA A 160 -10.67 10.20 0.32
CA ALA A 160 -10.27 8.87 0.75
C ALA A 160 -11.15 8.41 1.91
N ALA A 161 -11.57 7.14 1.89
CA ALA A 161 -12.43 6.57 2.91
C ALA A 161 -11.63 6.05 4.12
N LYS A 162 -12.26 6.01 5.28
CA LYS A 162 -11.77 5.29 6.45
C LYS A 162 -11.31 3.88 6.07
N GLY A 163 -10.19 3.42 6.64
CA GLY A 163 -9.60 2.12 6.34
C GLY A 163 -8.74 2.08 5.07
N THR A 164 -8.62 3.19 4.34
CA THR A 164 -7.71 3.27 3.20
C THR A 164 -6.26 3.17 3.66
N TRP A 165 -5.49 2.26 3.05
CA TRP A 165 -4.04 2.21 3.12
C TRP A 165 -3.48 3.30 2.21
N ILE A 166 -2.89 4.35 2.81
CA ILE A 166 -2.49 5.58 2.10
C ILE A 166 -1.31 5.31 1.16
N ARG A 167 -1.48 5.63 -0.11
CA ARG A 167 -0.51 5.55 -1.20
C ARG A 167 -0.14 6.96 -1.68
N PRO A 168 0.92 7.13 -2.49
CA PRO A 168 1.33 8.45 -2.97
C PRO A 168 0.21 9.23 -3.70
N GLU A 169 -0.60 8.56 -4.52
CA GLU A 169 -1.73 9.19 -5.22
C GLU A 169 -2.84 9.65 -4.26
N ASP A 170 -3.08 8.93 -3.17
CA ASP A 170 -4.04 9.33 -2.14
C ASP A 170 -3.56 10.59 -1.42
N ILE A 171 -2.24 10.70 -1.16
CA ILE A 171 -1.61 11.90 -0.58
C ILE A 171 -1.85 13.12 -1.47
N ALA A 172 -1.66 12.98 -2.79
CA ALA A 172 -1.87 14.06 -3.73
C ALA A 172 -3.35 14.51 -3.74
N ALA A 173 -4.29 13.57 -3.74
CA ALA A 173 -5.72 13.86 -3.70
C ALA A 173 -6.13 14.58 -2.40
N ILE A 174 -5.63 14.12 -1.25
CA ILE A 174 -5.90 14.71 0.07
C ILE A 174 -5.32 16.13 0.14
N ALA A 175 -4.09 16.33 -0.33
CA ALA A 175 -3.44 17.64 -0.38
C ALA A 175 -4.22 18.61 -1.28
N MET A 176 -4.65 18.16 -2.48
CA MET A 176 -5.48 18.95 -3.39
C MET A 176 -6.80 19.37 -2.73
N GLY A 177 -7.36 18.56 -1.85
CA GLY A 177 -8.56 18.89 -1.08
C GLY A 177 -8.34 19.87 0.08
N GLY A 178 -7.09 20.29 0.35
CA GLY A 178 -6.74 21.31 1.35
C GLY A 178 -6.38 20.76 2.73
N LYS A 179 -6.22 19.43 2.90
CA LYS A 179 -5.85 18.82 4.18
C LYS A 179 -4.33 18.74 4.33
N SER A 180 -3.82 19.21 5.46
CA SER A 180 -2.41 19.09 5.86
C SER A 180 -2.17 18.06 6.97
N GLU A 181 -3.22 17.76 7.75
CA GLU A 181 -3.22 16.81 8.86
C GLU A 181 -4.57 16.09 8.94
N PHE A 182 -4.55 14.84 9.36
CA PHE A 182 -5.76 14.02 9.53
C PHE A 182 -5.47 12.83 10.45
N ASP A 183 -6.52 12.14 10.88
CA ASP A 183 -6.40 11.03 11.80
C ASP A 183 -6.16 9.70 11.06
N VAL A 184 -5.15 8.98 11.53
CA VAL A 184 -4.79 7.64 11.07
C VAL A 184 -4.84 6.65 12.22
N VAL A 185 -5.01 5.38 11.90
CA VAL A 185 -4.91 4.30 12.88
C VAL A 185 -3.49 4.25 13.43
N LYS A 186 -3.35 4.24 14.76
CA LYS A 186 -2.07 4.11 15.44
C LYS A 186 -1.44 2.76 15.09
N LYS A 187 -0.14 2.76 14.82
CA LYS A 187 0.61 1.53 14.52
C LYS A 187 0.54 0.57 15.71
N PRO A 188 0.13 -0.71 15.53
CA PRO A 188 0.22 -1.69 16.58
C PRO A 188 1.69 -1.99 16.89
N VAL A 189 2.03 -2.04 18.17
CA VAL A 189 3.37 -2.39 18.64
C VAL A 189 3.50 -3.90 18.64
N VAL A 190 4.51 -4.43 17.93
CA VAL A 190 4.80 -5.86 17.86
C VAL A 190 6.16 -6.15 18.47
N SER A 191 6.17 -6.84 19.62
CA SER A 191 7.43 -7.34 20.21
C SER A 191 7.87 -8.63 19.55
N PHE A 192 9.15 -8.69 19.18
CA PHE A 192 9.80 -9.91 18.70
C PHE A 192 10.92 -10.32 19.67
N ILE A 193 10.84 -11.54 20.21
CA ILE A 193 11.75 -12.10 21.18
C ILE A 193 12.58 -13.20 20.50
N PRO A 194 13.80 -12.92 20.02
CA PRO A 194 14.68 -13.96 19.50
C PRO A 194 15.20 -14.81 20.65
N THR A 195 15.03 -16.13 20.57
CA THR A 195 15.49 -17.09 21.59
C THR A 195 16.44 -18.10 21.01
N GLY A 196 17.48 -18.41 21.77
CA GLY A 196 18.51 -19.38 21.43
C GLY A 196 19.84 -19.06 22.12
N SER A 197 20.39 -20.02 22.85
CA SER A 197 21.70 -19.85 23.51
C SER A 197 22.85 -19.83 22.51
N GLU A 198 22.63 -20.34 21.28
CA GLU A 198 23.54 -20.32 20.15
C GLU A 198 23.54 -19.00 19.39
N LEU A 199 22.52 -18.13 19.60
CA LEU A 199 22.39 -16.92 18.82
C LEU A 199 23.35 -15.81 19.26
N VAL A 200 23.95 -15.16 18.26
CA VAL A 200 24.77 -13.96 18.42
C VAL A 200 24.30 -12.86 17.46
N PRO A 201 24.55 -11.58 17.76
CA PRO A 201 24.21 -10.51 16.83
C PRO A 201 24.96 -10.64 15.50
N ALA A 202 24.36 -10.17 14.41
CA ALA A 202 25.07 -10.05 13.13
C ALA A 202 26.28 -9.14 13.25
N GLY A 203 27.42 -9.55 12.67
CA GLY A 203 28.69 -8.83 12.77
C GLY A 203 29.59 -9.24 13.97
N ALA A 204 29.12 -10.12 14.87
CA ALA A 204 29.97 -10.70 15.90
C ALA A 204 30.93 -11.74 15.31
N ASP A 205 32.05 -11.97 15.99
CA ASP A 205 32.98 -13.07 15.67
C ASP A 205 32.30 -14.42 16.00
N LEU A 206 32.00 -15.22 14.97
CA LEU A 206 31.25 -16.46 15.11
C LEU A 206 32.12 -17.59 15.69
N GLN A 207 31.70 -18.12 16.83
CA GLN A 207 32.35 -19.27 17.46
C GLN A 207 31.67 -20.58 17.05
N ARG A 208 32.35 -21.70 17.24
CA ARG A 208 31.80 -23.03 16.97
C ARG A 208 30.48 -23.24 17.75
N GLY A 209 29.42 -23.64 17.07
CA GLY A 209 28.09 -23.86 17.67
C GLY A 209 27.21 -22.61 17.76
N GLN A 210 27.69 -21.46 17.31
CA GLN A 210 26.91 -20.23 17.25
C GLN A 210 26.31 -19.98 15.86
N ASN A 211 25.23 -19.24 15.85
CA ASN A 211 24.52 -18.77 14.65
C ASN A 211 24.18 -17.28 14.75
N PHE A 212 24.18 -16.58 13.66
CA PHE A 212 23.72 -15.19 13.66
C PHE A 212 22.20 -15.08 13.81
N ASN A 213 21.74 -14.13 14.63
CA ASN A 213 20.35 -13.71 14.68
C ASN A 213 19.98 -12.95 13.39
N SER A 214 19.69 -13.67 12.32
CA SER A 214 19.21 -13.12 11.03
C SER A 214 17.72 -12.75 11.06
N ASN A 215 16.95 -13.38 11.95
CA ASN A 215 15.51 -13.17 12.03
C ASN A 215 15.15 -11.80 12.60
N GLY A 216 15.89 -11.29 13.58
CA GLY A 216 15.64 -9.99 14.18
C GLY A 216 15.58 -8.85 13.15
N PRO A 217 16.64 -8.63 12.35
CA PRO A 217 16.63 -7.61 11.28
C PRO A 217 15.54 -7.84 10.23
N MET A 218 15.34 -9.09 9.80
CA MET A 218 14.28 -9.45 8.83
C MET A 218 12.89 -9.10 9.36
N VAL A 219 12.57 -9.52 10.58
CA VAL A 219 11.28 -9.26 11.22
C VAL A 219 11.03 -7.78 11.43
N LYS A 220 12.06 -7.02 11.84
CA LYS A 220 11.97 -5.56 11.96
C LYS A 220 11.51 -4.92 10.63
N ALA A 221 12.16 -5.28 9.53
CA ALA A 221 11.82 -4.76 8.21
C ALA A 221 10.40 -5.19 7.78
N MET A 222 10.05 -6.46 7.99
CA MET A 222 8.70 -6.97 7.66
C MET A 222 7.60 -6.24 8.45
N LEU A 223 7.78 -6.01 9.75
CA LEU A 223 6.82 -5.29 10.59
C LEU A 223 6.64 -3.85 10.14
N GLN A 224 7.73 -3.17 9.77
CA GLN A 224 7.66 -1.81 9.20
C GLN A 224 6.85 -1.79 7.88
N GLN A 225 7.09 -2.75 6.99
CA GLN A 225 6.29 -2.91 5.76
C GLN A 225 4.82 -3.23 6.03
N MET A 226 4.52 -3.93 7.11
CA MET A 226 3.16 -4.24 7.54
C MET A 226 2.44 -3.04 8.20
N GLY A 227 3.12 -1.92 8.42
CA GLY A 227 2.56 -0.76 9.11
C GLY A 227 2.50 -0.90 10.63
N ALA A 228 3.28 -1.82 11.21
CA ALA A 228 3.44 -1.99 12.65
C ALA A 228 4.68 -1.25 13.18
N GLU A 229 4.71 -1.00 14.50
CA GLU A 229 5.89 -0.52 15.22
C GLU A 229 6.68 -1.70 15.77
N PRO A 230 7.89 -1.99 15.24
CA PRO A 230 8.68 -3.14 15.66
C PRO A 230 9.43 -2.89 16.94
N HIS A 231 9.22 -3.73 17.95
CA HIS A 231 10.01 -3.76 19.17
C HIS A 231 10.86 -5.05 19.20
N ILE A 232 12.08 -5.00 18.66
CA ILE A 232 12.99 -6.14 18.65
C ILE A 232 13.72 -6.22 19.99
N MET A 233 13.43 -7.27 20.75
CA MET A 233 14.06 -7.48 22.06
C MET A 233 15.48 -8.04 21.94
N PRO A 234 16.32 -7.89 22.99
CA PRO A 234 17.59 -8.60 23.07
C PRO A 234 17.42 -10.12 22.92
N ILE A 235 18.46 -10.80 22.43
CA ILE A 235 18.48 -12.27 22.35
C ILE A 235 18.32 -12.85 23.75
N VAL A 236 17.36 -13.75 23.92
CA VAL A 236 17.07 -14.43 25.18
C VAL A 236 17.66 -15.83 25.13
N LYS A 237 18.37 -16.23 26.16
CA LYS A 237 18.91 -17.59 26.27
C LYS A 237 17.82 -18.59 26.60
N ASP A 238 18.07 -19.89 26.31
CA ASP A 238 17.14 -21.00 26.57
C ASP A 238 17.01 -21.33 28.06
N LYS A 239 16.59 -20.34 28.86
CA LYS A 239 16.29 -20.46 30.29
C LYS A 239 14.85 -20.00 30.54
N LYS A 240 14.07 -20.84 31.26
CA LYS A 240 12.65 -20.59 31.55
C LYS A 240 12.42 -19.21 32.22
N SER A 241 13.25 -18.87 33.19
CA SER A 241 13.17 -17.59 33.91
C SER A 241 13.36 -16.39 32.99
N ASP A 242 14.36 -16.46 32.09
CA ASP A 242 14.76 -15.37 31.23
C ASP A 242 13.71 -15.14 30.15
N LEU A 243 13.20 -16.22 29.56
CA LEU A 243 12.14 -16.13 28.55
C LEU A 243 10.81 -15.65 29.16
N ARG A 244 10.46 -16.13 30.37
CA ARG A 244 9.27 -15.66 31.09
C ARG A 244 9.35 -14.16 31.37
N ALA A 245 10.47 -13.67 31.91
CA ALA A 245 10.68 -12.25 32.18
C ALA A 245 10.62 -11.40 30.89
N ALA A 246 11.22 -11.88 29.80
CA ALA A 246 11.14 -11.20 28.49
C ALA A 246 9.70 -11.16 27.97
N LEU A 247 8.95 -12.26 28.11
CA LEU A 247 7.56 -12.34 27.69
C LEU A 247 6.66 -11.41 28.49
N GLU A 248 6.80 -11.36 29.82
CA GLU A 248 6.07 -10.46 30.71
C GLU A 248 6.32 -8.99 30.33
N LYS A 249 7.57 -8.63 30.06
CA LYS A 249 7.96 -7.29 29.59
C LYS A 249 7.33 -6.96 28.22
N ALA A 250 7.36 -7.90 27.27
CA ALA A 250 6.77 -7.74 25.96
C ALA A 250 5.25 -7.56 26.03
N ILE A 251 4.55 -8.37 26.84
CA ILE A 251 3.11 -8.26 27.07
C ILE A 251 2.72 -6.89 27.64
N ALA A 252 3.53 -6.34 28.56
CA ALA A 252 3.27 -5.04 29.15
C ALA A 252 3.38 -3.88 28.15
N SER A 253 4.21 -3.98 27.12
CA SER A 253 4.57 -2.88 26.21
C SER A 253 4.09 -3.02 24.77
N SER A 254 3.42 -4.12 24.40
CA SER A 254 3.07 -4.40 23.00
C SER A 254 1.66 -4.94 22.83
N ASP A 255 1.13 -4.86 21.63
CA ASP A 255 -0.20 -5.35 21.25
C ASP A 255 -0.16 -6.81 20.77
N ILE A 256 0.95 -7.20 20.11
CA ILE A 256 1.20 -8.53 19.57
C ILE A 256 2.61 -8.97 19.99
N ILE A 257 2.77 -10.21 20.39
CA ILE A 257 4.05 -10.76 20.84
C ILE A 257 4.42 -11.96 19.98
N VAL A 258 5.68 -11.98 19.52
CA VAL A 258 6.26 -13.08 18.73
C VAL A 258 7.50 -13.60 19.43
N ILE A 259 7.47 -14.87 19.82
CA ILE A 259 8.65 -15.61 20.28
C ILE A 259 9.22 -16.34 19.06
N ASN A 260 10.53 -16.34 18.90
CA ASN A 260 11.17 -17.01 17.77
C ASN A 260 12.28 -17.95 18.25
N GLY A 261 12.05 -19.26 18.14
CA GLY A 261 12.94 -20.31 18.55
C GLY A 261 12.34 -21.25 19.58
N GLY A 262 13.16 -22.08 20.22
CA GLY A 262 12.75 -23.00 21.29
C GLY A 262 11.90 -24.19 20.84
N SER A 263 11.92 -24.52 19.54
CA SER A 263 11.16 -25.66 18.97
C SER A 263 12.05 -26.87 18.59
N SER A 264 13.19 -27.07 19.27
CA SER A 264 14.09 -28.18 18.99
C SER A 264 13.82 -29.41 19.87
N LYS A 265 14.09 -30.57 19.33
CA LYS A 265 13.84 -31.93 19.86
C LYS A 265 13.89 -32.02 21.41
N GLY A 266 12.72 -32.09 22.04
CA GLY A 266 12.55 -32.25 23.50
C GLY A 266 12.17 -30.95 24.23
N GLU A 267 12.36 -29.76 23.65
CA GLU A 267 12.03 -28.48 24.24
C GLU A 267 10.71 -27.87 23.67
N GLU A 268 10.14 -28.48 22.61
CA GLU A 268 8.83 -28.07 22.06
C GLU A 268 7.74 -27.99 23.14
N ASP A 269 7.85 -28.87 24.14
CA ASP A 269 6.96 -28.92 25.28
C ASP A 269 7.16 -27.75 26.26
N PHE A 270 8.36 -27.12 26.26
CA PHE A 270 8.71 -26.06 27.21
C PHE A 270 8.02 -24.72 26.89
N ASN A 271 8.17 -24.21 25.67
CA ASN A 271 7.51 -22.95 25.29
C ASN A 271 6.00 -23.11 25.31
N THR A 272 5.48 -24.21 24.80
CA THR A 272 4.05 -24.54 24.79
C THR A 272 3.47 -24.63 26.21
N ARG A 273 4.17 -25.29 27.12
CA ARG A 273 3.75 -25.36 28.55
C ARG A 273 3.80 -23.98 29.20
N MET A 274 4.81 -23.18 28.92
CA MET A 274 4.90 -21.84 29.47
C MET A 274 3.75 -20.94 28.98
N LEU A 275 3.40 -21.03 27.69
CA LEU A 275 2.26 -20.29 27.13
C LEU A 275 0.94 -20.72 27.77
N ASP A 276 0.76 -22.04 28.04
CA ASP A 276 -0.41 -22.60 28.70
C ASP A 276 -0.47 -22.21 30.19
N GLU A 277 0.68 -22.17 30.88
CA GLU A 277 0.78 -21.68 32.28
C GLU A 277 0.47 -20.20 32.43
N MET A 278 0.77 -19.39 31.39
CA MET A 278 0.63 -17.93 31.46
C MET A 278 -0.69 -17.39 30.91
N GLY A 279 -1.41 -18.21 30.13
CA GLY A 279 -2.66 -17.81 29.51
C GLY A 279 -3.41 -18.97 28.87
N GLU A 280 -4.18 -18.70 27.82
CA GLU A 280 -4.95 -19.72 27.09
C GLU A 280 -4.16 -20.15 25.84
N LEU A 281 -3.65 -21.38 25.83
CA LEU A 281 -3.05 -22.00 24.66
C LEU A 281 -4.17 -22.42 23.69
N LEU A 282 -4.22 -21.81 22.51
CA LEU A 282 -5.26 -22.07 21.50
C LEU A 282 -4.91 -23.23 20.57
N SER A 283 -3.64 -23.32 20.18
CA SER A 283 -3.15 -24.38 19.29
C SER A 283 -1.64 -24.54 19.42
N HIS A 284 -1.18 -25.76 19.27
CA HIS A 284 0.21 -26.11 19.05
C HIS A 284 0.32 -26.88 17.74
N GLY A 285 1.04 -26.30 16.79
CA GLY A 285 1.16 -26.81 15.43
C GLY A 285 0.08 -26.29 14.47
N VAL A 286 0.49 -26.14 13.22
CA VAL A 286 -0.34 -25.72 12.08
C VAL A 286 -0.07 -26.62 10.88
N ALA A 287 -1.10 -26.91 10.07
CA ALA A 287 -0.98 -27.73 8.86
C ALA A 287 -0.34 -26.94 7.70
N ALA A 288 0.84 -26.33 7.94
CA ALA A 288 1.59 -25.54 6.98
C ALA A 288 3.10 -25.79 7.10
N VAL A 289 3.81 -25.76 5.99
CA VAL A 289 5.27 -25.90 5.93
C VAL A 289 5.85 -24.81 5.01
N PRO A 290 7.02 -24.19 5.40
CA PRO A 290 7.72 -24.37 6.68
C PRO A 290 6.93 -23.74 7.85
N GLY A 291 7.24 -24.15 9.08
CA GLY A 291 6.67 -23.52 10.29
C GLY A 291 5.60 -24.37 10.99
N ARG A 292 5.52 -25.68 10.70
CA ARG A 292 4.56 -26.59 11.36
C ARG A 292 4.50 -26.45 12.89
N PRO A 293 5.61 -26.36 13.66
CA PRO A 293 5.57 -26.34 15.13
C PRO A 293 5.33 -24.92 15.70
N MET A 294 4.47 -24.11 15.09
CA MET A 294 4.09 -22.83 15.67
C MET A 294 3.12 -23.02 16.84
N GLY A 295 3.27 -22.19 17.88
CA GLY A 295 2.35 -22.11 19.02
C GLY A 295 1.53 -20.84 18.99
N PHE A 296 0.27 -20.90 19.44
CA PHE A 296 -0.68 -19.79 19.42
C PHE A 296 -1.38 -19.70 20.77
N ALA A 297 -1.26 -18.56 21.45
CA ALA A 297 -1.88 -18.32 22.74
C ALA A 297 -2.46 -16.93 22.86
N ILE A 298 -3.36 -16.73 23.82
CA ILE A 298 -3.81 -15.43 24.29
C ILE A 298 -3.36 -15.29 25.74
N ILE A 299 -2.58 -14.26 26.03
CA ILE A 299 -2.09 -13.92 27.38
C ILE A 299 -2.46 -12.50 27.69
N ASN A 300 -3.18 -12.28 28.79
CA ASN A 300 -3.70 -10.97 29.18
C ASN A 300 -4.46 -10.25 28.05
N GLY A 301 -5.25 -11.02 27.28
CA GLY A 301 -6.03 -10.52 26.15
C GLY A 301 -5.21 -10.15 24.91
N LYS A 302 -3.92 -10.51 24.84
CA LYS A 302 -3.02 -10.22 23.72
C LYS A 302 -2.56 -11.50 23.03
N PRO A 303 -2.44 -11.50 21.69
CA PRO A 303 -1.91 -12.64 20.93
C PRO A 303 -0.41 -12.82 21.18
N VAL A 304 -0.04 -14.06 21.51
CA VAL A 304 1.34 -14.51 21.66
C VAL A 304 1.57 -15.68 20.72
N ILE A 305 2.49 -15.50 19.80
CA ILE A 305 2.80 -16.50 18.76
C ILE A 305 4.23 -16.99 18.94
N ASN A 306 4.41 -18.29 19.09
CA ASN A 306 5.73 -18.92 19.05
C ASN A 306 6.02 -19.37 17.62
N THR A 307 6.97 -18.75 16.94
CA THR A 307 7.40 -19.10 15.58
C THR A 307 8.63 -19.99 15.60
N SER A 308 8.78 -20.82 14.57
CA SER A 308 9.97 -21.68 14.44
C SER A 308 11.24 -20.89 14.21
N GLY A 309 12.39 -21.38 14.74
CA GLY A 309 13.71 -20.74 14.65
C GLY A 309 14.27 -20.55 13.23
N PRO A 310 14.18 -21.55 12.31
CA PRO A 310 14.74 -21.40 10.96
C PRO A 310 14.16 -20.19 10.23
N ALA A 311 15.03 -19.39 9.58
CA ALA A 311 14.66 -18.09 9.00
C ALA A 311 13.49 -18.18 8.00
N ILE A 312 13.47 -19.21 7.13
CA ILE A 312 12.37 -19.38 6.18
C ILE A 312 11.03 -19.72 6.88
N ALA A 313 11.06 -20.42 7.99
CA ALA A 313 9.87 -20.73 8.77
C ALA A 313 9.35 -19.51 9.53
N CYS A 314 10.26 -18.73 10.11
CA CYS A 314 9.94 -17.43 10.69
C CYS A 314 9.33 -16.48 9.65
N PHE A 315 9.97 -16.33 8.49
CA PHE A 315 9.45 -15.53 7.37
C PHE A 315 8.03 -15.94 6.98
N HIS A 316 7.78 -17.24 6.83
CA HIS A 316 6.45 -17.74 6.51
C HIS A 316 5.43 -17.40 7.61
N GLY A 317 5.77 -17.64 8.89
CA GLY A 317 4.91 -17.28 10.02
C GLY A 317 4.57 -15.79 10.06
N MET A 318 5.56 -14.93 9.79
CA MET A 318 5.35 -13.48 9.67
C MET A 318 4.40 -13.13 8.53
N LYS A 319 4.57 -13.74 7.34
CA LYS A 319 3.75 -13.47 6.14
C LYS A 319 2.27 -13.85 6.30
N TRP A 320 1.93 -14.96 6.90
CA TRP A 320 0.54 -15.38 6.96
C TRP A 320 -0.14 -15.08 8.31
N CYS A 321 0.57 -15.25 9.43
CA CYS A 321 -0.02 -15.11 10.76
C CYS A 321 0.12 -13.67 11.27
N ILE A 322 1.35 -13.17 11.39
CA ILE A 322 1.59 -11.87 12.01
C ILE A 322 1.00 -10.75 11.14
N SER A 323 1.15 -10.83 9.80
CA SER A 323 0.52 -9.84 8.91
C SER A 323 -1.00 -9.79 9.08
N SER A 324 -1.65 -10.93 9.26
CA SER A 324 -3.10 -11.02 9.48
C SER A 324 -3.52 -10.40 10.82
N LEU A 325 -2.74 -10.61 11.88
CA LEU A 325 -2.97 -9.97 13.18
C LEU A 325 -2.73 -8.45 13.12
N VAL A 326 -1.68 -8.02 12.43
CA VAL A 326 -1.40 -6.58 12.22
C VAL A 326 -2.53 -5.92 11.42
N ASN A 327 -2.99 -6.54 10.31
CA ASN A 327 -4.12 -6.03 9.54
C ASN A 327 -5.37 -5.87 10.40
N ARG A 328 -5.67 -6.86 11.24
CA ARG A 328 -6.80 -6.80 12.17
C ARG A 328 -6.65 -5.67 13.20
N ALA A 329 -5.42 -5.46 13.72
CA ALA A 329 -5.13 -4.35 14.61
C ALA A 329 -5.27 -2.98 13.93
N LEU A 330 -4.95 -2.90 12.64
CA LEU A 330 -5.14 -1.70 11.81
C LEU A 330 -6.59 -1.50 11.34
N GLY A 331 -7.48 -2.45 11.59
CA GLY A 331 -8.87 -2.39 11.15
C GLY A 331 -9.06 -2.57 9.64
N ILE A 332 -8.12 -3.21 8.97
CA ILE A 332 -8.18 -3.52 7.54
C ILE A 332 -8.30 -5.04 7.31
N GLU A 333 -8.97 -5.42 6.25
CA GLU A 333 -9.12 -6.84 5.90
C GLU A 333 -7.78 -7.42 5.40
N LYS A 334 -7.13 -6.72 4.46
CA LYS A 334 -5.91 -7.17 3.82
C LYS A 334 -5.12 -6.00 3.22
N GLN A 335 -3.79 -6.07 3.35
CA GLN A 335 -2.92 -5.14 2.63
C GLN A 335 -2.96 -5.42 1.12
N PRO A 336 -2.79 -4.38 0.28
CA PRO A 336 -2.65 -4.58 -1.16
C PRO A 336 -1.46 -5.48 -1.48
N VAL A 337 -1.69 -6.52 -2.28
CA VAL A 337 -0.63 -7.40 -2.80
C VAL A 337 -0.76 -7.50 -4.31
N CYS A 338 0.36 -7.47 -5.00
CA CYS A 338 0.37 -7.70 -6.44
C CYS A 338 0.24 -9.21 -6.69
N ARG A 339 -0.79 -9.61 -7.42
CA ARG A 339 -1.00 -11.01 -7.82
C ARG A 339 -0.98 -11.16 -9.31
N ARG A 340 -0.50 -12.32 -9.76
CA ARG A 340 -0.41 -12.63 -11.17
C ARG A 340 -0.62 -14.11 -11.40
N THR A 341 -1.30 -14.46 -12.48
CA THR A 341 -1.37 -15.84 -12.99
C THR A 341 -0.11 -16.12 -13.80
N VAL A 342 0.56 -17.24 -13.51
CA VAL A 342 1.78 -17.69 -14.18
C VAL A 342 1.66 -19.14 -14.61
N ILE A 343 2.43 -19.55 -15.62
CA ILE A 343 2.52 -20.92 -16.11
C ILE A 343 3.70 -21.61 -15.41
N LEU A 344 3.49 -22.79 -14.85
CA LEU A 344 4.55 -23.59 -14.24
C LEU A 344 5.42 -24.26 -15.32
N ALA A 345 6.71 -24.08 -15.24
CA ALA A 345 7.65 -24.69 -16.17
C ALA A 345 7.93 -26.19 -15.87
N GLU A 346 7.65 -26.63 -14.66
CA GLU A 346 7.97 -27.95 -14.14
C GLU A 346 6.91 -28.46 -13.16
N ASP A 347 6.91 -29.73 -12.89
CA ASP A 347 6.04 -30.35 -11.89
C ASP A 347 6.45 -29.89 -10.48
N ILE A 348 5.48 -29.43 -9.68
CA ILE A 348 5.72 -29.07 -8.29
C ILE A 348 4.98 -30.08 -7.37
N HIS A 349 5.75 -30.88 -6.65
CA HIS A 349 5.23 -31.83 -5.68
C HIS A 349 5.04 -31.19 -4.31
N THR A 350 3.91 -31.45 -3.66
CA THR A 350 3.54 -30.90 -2.35
C THR A 350 3.02 -32.00 -1.41
N PRO A 351 3.24 -31.89 -0.10
CA PRO A 351 2.68 -32.82 0.87
C PRO A 351 1.16 -32.60 0.96
N PRO A 352 0.33 -33.62 0.66
CA PRO A 352 -1.13 -33.43 0.64
C PRO A 352 -1.73 -33.12 2.03
N ALA A 353 -1.05 -33.54 3.12
CA ALA A 353 -1.53 -33.26 4.47
C ALA A 353 -1.36 -31.80 4.95
N MET A 354 -0.55 -30.99 4.27
CA MET A 354 -0.17 -29.66 4.71
C MET A 354 -0.09 -28.69 3.53
N ALA A 355 -0.43 -27.43 3.74
CA ALA A 355 -0.13 -26.37 2.79
C ALA A 355 1.38 -26.08 2.79
N ARG A 356 1.98 -25.92 1.61
CA ARG A 356 3.42 -25.61 1.45
C ARG A 356 3.62 -24.24 0.83
N LEU A 357 4.49 -23.42 1.43
CA LEU A 357 4.98 -22.19 0.80
C LEU A 357 5.92 -22.54 -0.34
N ILE A 358 5.54 -22.16 -1.55
CA ILE A 358 6.33 -22.38 -2.77
C ILE A 358 6.85 -21.03 -3.24
N ARG A 359 8.15 -20.94 -3.45
CA ARG A 359 8.85 -19.77 -3.95
C ARG A 359 9.23 -20.01 -5.40
N LEU A 360 9.06 -19.02 -6.23
CA LEU A 360 9.24 -19.13 -7.67
C LEU A 360 10.04 -17.95 -8.20
N ASN A 361 10.76 -18.20 -9.29
CA ASN A 361 11.26 -17.17 -10.17
C ASN A 361 10.36 -17.11 -11.39
N VAL A 362 9.76 -15.94 -11.63
CA VAL A 362 8.85 -15.66 -12.75
C VAL A 362 9.60 -14.84 -13.78
N GLU A 363 9.61 -15.31 -15.01
CA GLU A 363 10.22 -14.66 -16.16
C GLU A 363 9.16 -14.39 -17.23
N GLU A 364 9.27 -13.24 -17.90
CA GLU A 364 8.43 -12.92 -19.05
C GLU A 364 8.93 -13.70 -20.28
N THR A 365 8.00 -14.37 -20.96
CA THR A 365 8.27 -15.04 -22.22
C THR A 365 7.27 -14.59 -23.30
N GLU A 366 7.54 -14.89 -24.56
CA GLU A 366 6.60 -14.61 -25.67
C GLU A 366 5.22 -15.26 -25.46
N ASN A 367 5.16 -16.36 -24.72
CA ASN A 367 3.92 -17.09 -24.42
C ASN A 367 3.29 -16.72 -23.05
N GLY A 368 3.77 -15.63 -22.42
CA GLY A 368 3.34 -15.18 -21.10
C GLY A 368 4.34 -15.49 -19.99
N PRO A 369 3.97 -15.16 -18.73
CA PRO A 369 4.86 -15.33 -17.59
C PRO A 369 5.02 -16.81 -17.21
N VAL A 370 6.26 -17.28 -17.15
CA VAL A 370 6.62 -18.66 -16.79
C VAL A 370 7.36 -18.68 -15.45
N ALA A 371 6.99 -19.60 -14.59
CA ALA A 371 7.52 -19.72 -13.24
C ALA A 371 8.31 -21.01 -13.03
N ARG A 372 9.48 -20.91 -12.37
CA ARG A 372 10.36 -22.04 -12.00
C ARG A 372 10.67 -22.00 -10.52
N GLN A 373 10.89 -23.18 -9.93
CA GLN A 373 11.45 -23.24 -8.57
C GLN A 373 12.93 -22.81 -8.62
N PRO A 374 13.44 -22.12 -7.57
CA PRO A 374 14.86 -21.81 -7.47
C PRO A 374 15.66 -23.11 -7.28
N GLU A 375 16.86 -23.14 -7.85
CA GLU A 375 17.84 -24.20 -7.54
C GLU A 375 18.34 -24.02 -6.10
N GLY A 376 18.57 -25.15 -5.38
CA GLY A 376 19.18 -25.15 -4.06
C GLY A 376 18.40 -25.93 -3.00
N ASN A 377 18.78 -25.73 -1.72
CA ASN A 377 18.29 -26.53 -0.59
C ASN A 377 17.06 -25.97 0.13
N GLY A 378 16.39 -24.96 -0.40
CA GLY A 378 15.18 -24.37 0.17
C GLY A 378 15.42 -23.36 1.30
N GLY A 379 16.64 -22.87 1.51
CA GLY A 379 16.99 -21.92 2.55
C GLY A 379 16.61 -20.45 2.28
N MET A 380 16.88 -19.54 3.22
CA MET A 380 16.67 -18.10 3.03
C MET A 380 17.51 -17.47 1.91
N PRO A 381 18.79 -17.83 1.68
CA PRO A 381 19.56 -17.26 0.61
C PRO A 381 18.93 -17.40 -0.77
N GLU A 382 18.22 -18.50 -1.02
CA GLU A 382 17.54 -18.74 -2.30
C GLU A 382 16.34 -17.81 -2.53
N THR A 383 15.79 -17.18 -1.48
CA THR A 383 14.77 -16.14 -1.66
C THR A 383 15.26 -14.92 -2.42
N MET A 384 16.59 -14.71 -2.47
CA MET A 384 17.18 -13.63 -3.28
C MET A 384 17.03 -13.89 -4.80
N HIS A 385 16.85 -15.15 -5.18
CA HIS A 385 16.67 -15.59 -6.57
C HIS A 385 15.19 -15.86 -6.90
N THR A 386 14.26 -15.43 -6.07
CA THR A 386 12.82 -15.59 -6.29
C THR A 386 12.11 -14.24 -6.24
N ASN A 387 11.17 -14.02 -7.15
CA ASN A 387 10.36 -12.81 -7.22
C ASN A 387 8.86 -13.08 -7.02
N ALA A 388 8.48 -14.36 -6.79
CA ALA A 388 7.10 -14.74 -6.58
C ALA A 388 6.95 -15.87 -5.56
N MET A 389 5.74 -16.01 -5.01
CA MET A 389 5.40 -17.10 -4.10
C MET A 389 3.90 -17.43 -4.14
N PHE A 390 3.54 -18.67 -3.79
CA PHE A 390 2.16 -19.06 -3.49
C PHE A 390 2.11 -20.15 -2.43
N MET A 391 0.93 -20.35 -1.85
CA MET A 391 0.68 -21.47 -0.95
C MET A 391 -0.03 -22.60 -1.70
N SER A 392 0.50 -23.81 -1.58
CA SER A 392 -0.21 -24.99 -2.11
C SER A 392 -1.49 -25.24 -1.31
N GLU A 393 -2.47 -25.82 -1.97
CA GLU A 393 -3.72 -26.26 -1.34
C GLU A 393 -3.50 -27.55 -0.54
N LYS A 394 -4.11 -27.64 0.65
CA LYS A 394 -4.18 -28.89 1.40
C LYS A 394 -4.99 -29.91 0.59
N GLY A 395 -4.51 -31.13 0.49
CA GLY A 395 -5.12 -32.19 -0.32
C GLY A 395 -4.52 -32.34 -1.72
N LYS A 396 -3.82 -31.33 -2.24
CA LYS A 396 -3.20 -31.35 -3.57
C LYS A 396 -1.74 -31.79 -3.47
N SER A 397 -1.37 -32.85 -4.16
CA SER A 397 -0.02 -33.43 -4.11
C SER A 397 0.86 -33.03 -5.30
N LEU A 398 0.26 -32.50 -6.38
CA LEU A 398 0.94 -32.17 -7.62
C LEU A 398 0.32 -30.93 -8.27
N TYR A 399 1.17 -30.04 -8.72
CA TYR A 399 0.89 -28.97 -9.67
C TYR A 399 1.68 -29.28 -10.94
N PRO A 400 1.03 -29.75 -12.02
CA PRO A 400 1.74 -30.21 -13.23
C PRO A 400 2.43 -29.07 -13.99
N ALA A 401 3.53 -29.38 -14.68
CA ALA A 401 4.10 -28.51 -15.68
C ALA A 401 3.04 -28.08 -16.71
N GLY A 402 3.10 -26.83 -17.16
CA GLY A 402 2.11 -26.23 -18.07
C GLY A 402 0.80 -25.79 -17.40
N SER A 403 0.54 -26.16 -16.15
CA SER A 403 -0.63 -25.63 -15.43
C SER A 403 -0.41 -24.18 -14.95
N THR A 404 -1.50 -23.47 -14.69
CA THR A 404 -1.46 -22.09 -14.19
C THR A 404 -1.70 -22.05 -12.69
N VAL A 405 -0.99 -21.12 -12.02
CA VAL A 405 -1.20 -20.80 -10.59
C VAL A 405 -1.22 -19.29 -10.41
N GLU A 406 -2.00 -18.80 -9.42
CA GLU A 406 -1.93 -17.42 -8.99
C GLU A 406 -0.80 -17.27 -7.96
N VAL A 407 0.12 -16.36 -8.21
CA VAL A 407 1.26 -16.07 -7.34
C VAL A 407 1.21 -14.64 -6.81
N GLU A 408 1.71 -14.44 -5.60
CA GLU A 408 2.04 -13.11 -5.07
C GLU A 408 3.41 -12.71 -5.62
N ILE A 409 3.45 -11.61 -6.37
CA ILE A 409 4.70 -11.03 -6.89
C ILE A 409 5.33 -10.17 -5.79
N ARG A 410 6.64 -10.31 -5.60
CA ARG A 410 7.44 -9.41 -4.78
C ARG A 410 7.70 -8.15 -5.60
N ILE A 411 7.06 -7.06 -5.24
CA ILE A 411 7.38 -5.74 -5.81
C ILE A 411 8.68 -5.29 -5.13
N LEU A 412 9.68 -4.97 -5.95
CA LEU A 412 10.96 -4.42 -5.51
C LEU A 412 10.77 -3.00 -4.97
#